data_9fd0f145adc0f30feee05cfd162b33ec
#
_entry.id   9fd0f145adc0f30feee05cfd162b33ec
#
_cell.length_a   1.000
_cell.length_b   1.000
_cell.length_c   1.000
_cell.angle_alpha   90.00
_cell.angle_beta   90.00
_cell.angle_gamma   90.00
#
_symmetry.space_group_name_H-M   'P 1'
#
loop_
_entity.id
_entity.type
_entity.pdbx_description
1 polymer ?
#
loop_
_entity_poly.entity_id
_entity_poly.type
_entity_poly.pdbx_seq_one_letter_code
_entity_poly.pdbx_strand_id
1 'polypeptide(L)'
;MEVTKLEHACQIVIEGTARLVIDPGNFTRPVDTTGVVAVVVTHEHPDHVTREQLERILAANPGAVVIGPAGVARALEADGDADGIVVDVVTDGDHRTVGPFDLAFHGTRHNLIHQSVPIVDNTGVLVNGRLFFPGDSYTVPGVPVEVLAAPVGAPWLKVSEMMDYVAAIAPARAYPVHEATLSEIGYGMHTGRLREAVEPAGSLVVLAPGESLTI
;
A
#
# COMPACT_ATOMS: atom_id res chain seq x y z
N MET A 1 -16.77 -0.75 5.44
CA MET A 1 -15.58 -0.39 4.67
C MET A 1 -15.43 -1.30 3.46
N GLU A 2 -14.97 -0.77 2.34
CA GLU A 2 -14.69 -1.54 1.13
C GLU A 2 -13.30 -1.16 0.62
N VAL A 3 -12.55 -2.10 0.05
CA VAL A 3 -11.31 -1.83 -0.67
C VAL A 3 -11.46 -2.24 -2.13
N THR A 4 -11.15 -1.33 -3.05
CA THR A 4 -11.03 -1.61 -4.48
C THR A 4 -9.55 -1.73 -4.82
N LYS A 5 -9.12 -2.90 -5.29
CA LYS A 5 -7.78 -3.09 -5.80
C LYS A 5 -7.69 -2.48 -7.19
N LEU A 6 -6.71 -1.62 -7.43
CA LEU A 6 -6.30 -1.19 -8.76
C LEU A 6 -5.10 -2.04 -9.23
N GLU A 7 -4.32 -1.56 -10.18
CA GLU A 7 -3.12 -2.27 -10.62
C GLU A 7 -2.01 -2.14 -9.57
N HIS A 8 -1.19 -3.15 -9.48
CA HIS A 8 0.04 -3.21 -8.68
C HIS A 8 -0.20 -2.95 -7.19
N ALA A 9 0.32 -1.84 -6.68
CA ALA A 9 0.22 -1.45 -5.27
C ALA A 9 -1.00 -0.56 -4.99
N CYS A 10 -1.58 0.08 -6.01
CA CYS A 10 -2.60 1.09 -5.83
C CYS A 10 -3.94 0.52 -5.40
N GLN A 11 -4.55 1.18 -4.41
CA GLN A 11 -5.84 0.81 -3.85
C GLN A 11 -6.68 2.03 -3.50
N ILE A 12 -8.01 1.86 -3.53
CA ILE A 12 -8.97 2.84 -3.02
C ILE A 12 -9.76 2.20 -1.89
N VAL A 13 -9.63 2.73 -0.68
CA VAL A 13 -10.46 2.33 0.46
C VAL A 13 -11.64 3.28 0.58
N ILE A 14 -12.84 2.74 0.72
CA ILE A 14 -14.11 3.50 0.71
C ILE A 14 -14.84 3.30 2.02
N GLU A 15 -15.22 4.41 2.66
CA GLU A 15 -16.08 4.44 3.83
C GLU A 15 -17.16 5.50 3.65
N GLY A 16 -18.40 5.07 3.42
CA GLY A 16 -19.48 5.98 3.02
C GLY A 16 -19.19 6.67 1.70
N THR A 17 -19.08 8.00 1.71
CA THR A 17 -18.71 8.81 0.54
C THR A 17 -17.24 9.19 0.48
N ALA A 18 -16.49 8.92 1.55
CA ALA A 18 -15.06 9.25 1.64
C ALA A 18 -14.19 8.16 1.02
N ARG A 19 -13.09 8.58 0.40
CA ARG A 19 -12.09 7.70 -0.20
C ARG A 19 -10.69 7.99 0.35
N LEU A 20 -9.96 6.92 0.59
CA LEU A 20 -8.53 6.92 0.86
C LEU A 20 -7.86 6.25 -0.34
N VAL A 21 -6.89 6.91 -0.97
CA VAL A 21 -6.05 6.31 -2.01
C VAL A 21 -4.73 5.88 -1.38
N ILE A 22 -4.25 4.69 -1.70
CA ILE A 22 -2.96 4.16 -1.23
C ILE A 22 -2.09 3.89 -2.45
N ASP A 23 -0.84 4.34 -2.43
CA ASP A 23 0.23 4.09 -3.39
C ASP A 23 -0.15 4.28 -4.88
N PRO A 24 -0.54 5.47 -5.32
CA PRO A 24 -0.85 5.78 -6.71
C PRO A 24 0.44 5.98 -7.54
N GLY A 25 1.13 4.88 -7.87
CA GLY A 25 2.37 4.89 -8.65
C GLY A 25 2.18 4.77 -10.16
N ASN A 26 3.29 4.67 -10.90
CA ASN A 26 3.32 4.63 -12.37
C ASN A 26 2.92 3.28 -13.00
N PHE A 27 2.81 2.20 -12.19
CA PHE A 27 2.30 0.91 -12.68
C PHE A 27 0.77 0.84 -12.60
N THR A 28 0.13 1.93 -12.16
CA THR A 28 -1.32 2.07 -12.11
C THR A 28 -1.79 3.07 -13.16
N ARG A 29 -2.90 2.78 -13.82
CA ARG A 29 -3.57 3.75 -14.71
C ARG A 29 -3.87 5.06 -13.95
N PRO A 30 -4.07 6.19 -14.67
CA PRO A 30 -4.47 7.43 -14.04
C PRO A 30 -5.64 7.24 -13.07
N VAL A 31 -5.45 7.68 -11.81
CA VAL A 31 -6.47 7.54 -10.77
C VAL A 31 -7.39 8.75 -10.84
N ASP A 32 -8.54 8.55 -11.49
CA ASP A 32 -9.59 9.56 -11.63
C ASP A 32 -10.73 9.25 -10.66
N THR A 33 -10.64 9.81 -9.43
CA THR A 33 -11.66 9.60 -8.41
C THR A 33 -11.93 10.87 -7.60
N THR A 34 -13.15 11.02 -7.11
CA THR A 34 -13.58 12.15 -6.27
C THR A 34 -14.00 11.67 -4.89
N GLY A 35 -14.06 12.60 -3.92
CA GLY A 35 -14.35 12.28 -2.53
C GLY A 35 -13.12 11.73 -1.79
N VAL A 36 -11.91 11.93 -2.36
CA VAL A 36 -10.66 11.59 -1.68
C VAL A 36 -10.42 12.57 -0.54
N VAL A 37 -10.22 12.04 0.65
CA VAL A 37 -9.88 12.83 1.85
C VAL A 37 -8.39 12.72 2.19
N ALA A 38 -7.75 11.62 1.79
CA ALA A 38 -6.31 11.45 1.94
C ALA A 38 -5.72 10.55 0.84
N VAL A 39 -4.43 10.77 0.56
CA VAL A 39 -3.57 9.84 -0.18
C VAL A 39 -2.46 9.39 0.77
N VAL A 40 -2.35 8.09 1.02
CA VAL A 40 -1.26 7.50 1.79
C VAL A 40 -0.23 6.94 0.82
N VAL A 41 1.03 7.30 1.01
CA VAL A 41 2.17 6.79 0.24
C VAL A 41 3.11 6.08 1.20
N THR A 42 3.37 4.79 0.94
CA THR A 42 4.21 3.98 1.84
C THR A 42 5.69 4.29 1.71
N HIS A 43 6.16 4.62 0.50
CA HIS A 43 7.56 4.97 0.23
C HIS A 43 7.72 5.67 -1.13
N GLU A 44 8.94 6.16 -1.42
CA GLU A 44 9.23 7.05 -2.56
C GLU A 44 9.48 6.38 -3.91
N HIS A 45 9.38 5.05 -4.05
CA HIS A 45 9.60 4.41 -5.36
C HIS A 45 8.50 4.79 -6.37
N PRO A 46 8.85 4.93 -7.67
CA PRO A 46 7.91 5.43 -8.68
C PRO A 46 6.68 4.54 -8.92
N ASP A 47 6.77 3.26 -8.62
CA ASP A 47 5.64 2.31 -8.69
C ASP A 47 4.65 2.43 -7.52
N HIS A 48 4.99 3.24 -6.50
CA HIS A 48 4.12 3.59 -5.35
C HIS A 48 3.68 5.04 -5.35
N VAL A 49 4.47 5.96 -5.93
CA VAL A 49 4.10 7.37 -6.04
C VAL A 49 4.69 8.03 -7.27
N THR A 50 3.88 8.85 -7.95
CA THR A 50 4.37 9.84 -8.90
C THR A 50 3.72 11.19 -8.64
N ARG A 51 4.47 12.26 -8.89
CA ARG A 51 3.93 13.62 -8.82
C ARG A 51 2.68 13.77 -9.69
N GLU A 52 2.70 13.25 -10.90
CA GLU A 52 1.57 13.33 -11.84
C GLU A 52 0.28 12.72 -11.26
N GLN A 53 0.36 11.56 -10.62
CA GLN A 53 -0.80 10.93 -9.98
C GLN A 53 -1.31 11.76 -8.81
N LEU A 54 -0.41 12.27 -7.95
CA LEU A 54 -0.78 13.12 -6.83
C LEU A 54 -1.45 14.41 -7.30
N GLU A 55 -0.87 15.12 -8.27
CA GLU A 55 -1.45 16.35 -8.81
C GLU A 55 -2.84 16.11 -9.41
N ARG A 56 -3.03 15.02 -10.14
CA ARG A 56 -4.32 14.61 -10.69
C ARG A 56 -5.37 14.41 -9.59
N ILE A 57 -5.01 13.64 -8.56
CA ILE A 57 -5.92 13.36 -7.44
C ILE A 57 -6.24 14.64 -6.67
N LEU A 58 -5.24 15.45 -6.34
CA LEU A 58 -5.40 16.69 -5.57
C LEU A 58 -6.19 17.75 -6.36
N ALA A 59 -6.00 17.86 -7.67
CA ALA A 59 -6.78 18.77 -8.51
C ALA A 59 -8.29 18.45 -8.48
N ALA A 60 -8.63 17.16 -8.44
CA ALA A 60 -10.03 16.73 -8.34
C ALA A 60 -10.55 16.76 -6.88
N ASN A 61 -9.65 16.83 -5.89
CA ASN A 61 -9.97 16.76 -4.46
C ASN A 61 -9.12 17.77 -3.66
N PRO A 62 -9.37 19.10 -3.78
CA PRO A 62 -8.48 20.13 -3.24
C PRO A 62 -8.37 20.18 -1.71
N GLY A 63 -9.15 19.38 -0.99
CA GLY A 63 -9.06 19.23 0.46
C GLY A 63 -8.34 17.97 0.92
N ALA A 64 -7.88 17.13 -0.01
CA ALA A 64 -7.19 15.89 0.32
C ALA A 64 -5.77 16.18 0.88
N VAL A 65 -5.36 15.40 1.87
CA VAL A 65 -4.00 15.46 2.45
C VAL A 65 -3.15 14.32 1.91
N VAL A 66 -1.85 14.55 1.72
CA VAL A 66 -0.88 13.49 1.38
C VAL A 66 -0.13 13.12 2.66
N ILE A 67 -0.08 11.83 2.96
CA ILE A 67 0.53 11.28 4.18
C ILE A 67 1.56 10.23 3.76
N GLY A 68 2.77 10.29 4.32
CA GLY A 68 3.82 9.30 4.01
C GLY A 68 5.08 9.54 4.83
N PRO A 69 6.11 8.68 4.71
CA PRO A 69 7.37 8.85 5.42
C PRO A 69 8.18 10.04 4.86
N ALA A 70 9.22 10.42 5.60
CA ALA A 70 10.09 11.55 5.24
C ALA A 70 10.77 11.39 3.87
N GLY A 71 11.02 10.15 3.41
CA GLY A 71 11.55 9.86 2.08
C GLY A 71 10.65 10.38 0.96
N VAL A 72 9.35 10.19 1.10
CA VAL A 72 8.35 10.70 0.14
C VAL A 72 8.39 12.23 0.07
N ALA A 73 8.42 12.91 1.22
CA ALA A 73 8.53 14.38 1.25
C ALA A 73 9.79 14.86 0.52
N ARG A 74 10.96 14.26 0.84
CA ARG A 74 12.23 14.60 0.17
C ARG A 74 12.22 14.33 -1.33
N ALA A 75 11.63 13.23 -1.78
CA ALA A 75 11.55 12.90 -3.20
C ALA A 75 10.70 13.91 -3.97
N LEU A 76 9.55 14.29 -3.44
CA LEU A 76 8.66 15.27 -4.05
C LEU A 76 9.26 16.69 -4.07
N GLU A 77 10.04 17.08 -3.05
CA GLU A 77 10.79 18.34 -3.03
C GLU A 77 11.89 18.36 -4.09
N ALA A 78 12.60 17.24 -4.27
CA ALA A 78 13.70 17.13 -5.23
C ALA A 78 13.24 17.24 -6.69
N ASP A 79 11.99 16.89 -6.99
CA ASP A 79 11.37 17.01 -8.32
C ASP A 79 11.06 18.46 -8.76
N GLY A 80 11.38 19.46 -7.92
CA GLY A 80 11.65 20.85 -8.37
C GLY A 80 10.48 21.83 -8.30
N ASP A 81 9.53 21.68 -7.38
CA ASP A 81 8.50 22.70 -7.18
C ASP A 81 8.37 23.12 -5.70
N ALA A 82 8.82 24.36 -5.40
CA ALA A 82 8.81 24.92 -4.04
C ALA A 82 7.40 25.22 -3.50
N ASP A 83 6.39 25.29 -4.38
CA ASP A 83 4.97 25.47 -4.02
C ASP A 83 4.20 24.13 -3.99
N GLY A 84 4.95 23.06 -3.80
CA GLY A 84 4.60 21.70 -4.07
C GLY A 84 3.65 21.03 -3.08
N ILE A 85 3.43 19.76 -3.36
CA ILE A 85 2.61 18.86 -2.54
C ILE A 85 3.22 18.74 -1.15
N VAL A 86 2.47 19.19 -0.14
CA VAL A 86 2.89 19.07 1.27
C VAL A 86 2.54 17.66 1.77
N VAL A 87 3.54 16.97 2.31
CA VAL A 87 3.37 15.64 2.91
C VAL A 87 3.26 15.79 4.44
N ASP A 88 2.18 15.29 5.03
CA ASP A 88 2.11 15.04 6.47
C ASP A 88 3.00 13.84 6.80
N VAL A 89 4.16 14.12 7.36
CA VAL A 89 5.20 13.10 7.60
C VAL A 89 4.82 12.22 8.78
N VAL A 90 4.89 10.90 8.54
CA VAL A 90 4.61 9.87 9.53
C VAL A 90 5.73 8.83 9.62
N THR A 91 5.78 8.13 10.74
CA THR A 91 6.71 7.03 11.01
C THR A 91 6.02 5.93 11.83
N ASP A 92 6.77 4.88 12.18
CA ASP A 92 6.28 3.79 13.03
C ASP A 92 5.67 4.30 14.35
N GLY A 93 4.48 3.82 14.67
CA GLY A 93 3.71 4.20 15.85
C GLY A 93 2.88 5.47 15.72
N ASP A 94 3.00 6.21 14.63
CA ASP A 94 2.14 7.39 14.40
C ASP A 94 0.70 6.99 14.07
N HIS A 95 -0.22 7.90 14.39
CA HIS A 95 -1.65 7.79 14.10
C HIS A 95 -2.18 9.07 13.47
N ARG A 96 -3.11 8.92 12.53
CA ARG A 96 -3.87 10.04 11.92
C ARG A 96 -5.33 9.65 11.79
N THR A 97 -6.21 10.61 12.04
CA THR A 97 -7.65 10.48 11.72
C THR A 97 -7.98 11.48 10.63
N VAL A 98 -8.41 10.98 9.46
CA VAL A 98 -8.80 11.82 8.31
C VAL A 98 -10.17 11.38 7.80
N GLY A 99 -11.17 12.25 7.94
CA GLY A 99 -12.56 11.88 7.68
C GLY A 99 -12.99 10.66 8.51
N PRO A 100 -13.51 9.59 7.91
CA PRO A 100 -13.91 8.38 8.61
C PRO A 100 -12.77 7.36 8.77
N PHE A 101 -11.54 7.70 8.37
CA PHE A 101 -10.40 6.78 8.41
C PHE A 101 -9.54 7.03 9.63
N ASP A 102 -9.34 5.99 10.41
CA ASP A 102 -8.34 5.88 11.46
C ASP A 102 -7.13 5.13 10.88
N LEU A 103 -5.97 5.80 10.83
CA LEU A 103 -4.75 5.32 10.19
C LEU A 103 -3.68 5.12 11.25
N ALA A 104 -3.21 3.88 11.42
CA ALA A 104 -2.05 3.56 12.24
C ALA A 104 -0.88 3.15 11.33
N PHE A 105 0.29 3.72 11.58
CA PHE A 105 1.47 3.54 10.74
C PHE A 105 2.47 2.60 11.38
N HIS A 106 3.02 1.66 10.60
CA HIS A 106 3.90 0.60 11.08
C HIS A 106 5.12 0.41 10.19
N GLY A 107 6.29 0.29 10.81
CA GLY A 107 7.56 0.10 10.12
C GLY A 107 8.21 1.40 9.66
N THR A 108 9.50 1.32 9.33
CA THR A 108 10.31 2.48 8.98
C THR A 108 11.18 2.27 7.75
N ARG A 109 11.28 1.03 7.22
CA ARG A 109 12.26 0.68 6.20
C ARG A 109 11.69 -0.28 5.17
N HIS A 110 12.03 -0.01 3.91
CA HIS A 110 11.83 -0.91 2.80
C HIS A 110 12.67 -2.19 2.94
N ASN A 111 12.19 -3.31 2.39
CA ASN A 111 12.98 -4.53 2.33
C ASN A 111 14.23 -4.36 1.46
N LEU A 112 15.29 -5.08 1.80
CA LEU A 112 16.56 -5.01 1.09
C LEU A 112 16.43 -5.58 -0.32
N ILE A 113 16.64 -4.75 -1.34
CA ILE A 113 16.77 -5.21 -2.74
C ILE A 113 18.15 -5.86 -2.93
N HIS A 114 19.21 -5.10 -2.63
CA HIS A 114 20.60 -5.55 -2.71
C HIS A 114 21.48 -4.62 -1.87
N GLN A 115 22.60 -5.14 -1.33
CA GLN A 115 23.51 -4.35 -0.49
C GLN A 115 24.11 -3.10 -1.17
N SER A 116 24.09 -3.04 -2.51
CA SER A 116 24.54 -1.86 -3.27
C SER A 116 23.43 -0.84 -3.53
N VAL A 117 22.18 -1.13 -3.18
CA VAL A 117 21.02 -0.25 -3.34
C VAL A 117 20.68 0.36 -1.99
N PRO A 118 20.63 1.68 -1.86
CA PRO A 118 20.22 2.32 -0.61
C PRO A 118 18.84 1.81 -0.17
N ILE A 119 18.68 1.58 1.12
CA ILE A 119 17.37 1.26 1.69
C ILE A 119 16.63 2.57 1.91
N VAL A 120 15.47 2.68 1.32
CA VAL A 120 14.57 3.84 1.47
C VAL A 120 13.65 3.68 2.68
N ASP A 121 12.97 4.76 3.08
CA ASP A 121 11.92 4.69 4.10
C ASP A 121 10.76 3.82 3.56
N ASN A 122 10.04 3.14 4.46
CA ASN A 122 8.77 2.48 4.15
C ASN A 122 7.92 2.41 5.40
N THR A 123 6.70 2.90 5.33
CA THR A 123 5.76 2.86 6.43
C THR A 123 4.45 2.26 5.95
N GLY A 124 4.10 1.07 6.44
CA GLY A 124 2.83 0.44 6.16
C GLY A 124 1.68 1.12 6.90
N VAL A 125 0.46 0.94 6.43
CA VAL A 125 -0.74 1.54 7.03
C VAL A 125 -1.78 0.49 7.40
N LEU A 126 -2.27 0.57 8.65
CA LEU A 126 -3.43 -0.16 9.11
C LEU A 126 -4.64 0.79 9.14
N VAL A 127 -5.61 0.53 8.27
CA VAL A 127 -6.82 1.35 8.10
C VAL A 127 -7.95 0.79 8.96
N ASN A 128 -8.51 1.65 9.84
CA ASN A 128 -9.63 1.34 10.74
C ASN A 128 -9.41 0.07 11.58
N GLY A 129 -8.16 -0.27 11.90
CA GLY A 129 -7.80 -1.48 12.64
C GLY A 129 -8.11 -2.79 11.91
N ARG A 130 -8.38 -2.77 10.60
CA ARG A 130 -8.89 -3.91 9.84
C ARG A 130 -8.07 -4.28 8.62
N LEU A 131 -7.76 -3.31 7.72
CA LEU A 131 -6.98 -3.52 6.51
C LEU A 131 -5.53 -3.10 6.74
N PHE A 132 -4.59 -4.02 6.60
CA PHE A 132 -3.16 -3.70 6.65
C PHE A 132 -2.53 -3.76 5.25
N PHE A 133 -1.89 -2.67 4.87
CA PHE A 133 -1.08 -2.55 3.68
C PHE A 133 0.38 -2.26 4.10
N PRO A 134 1.32 -3.21 3.93
CA PRO A 134 2.70 -3.09 4.42
C PRO A 134 3.60 -2.20 3.56
N GLY A 135 3.18 -1.84 2.33
CA GLY A 135 4.09 -1.37 1.30
C GLY A 135 5.09 -2.45 0.91
N ASP A 136 6.33 -2.07 0.65
CA ASP A 136 7.42 -2.96 0.23
C ASP A 136 8.24 -3.45 1.43
N SER A 137 7.55 -4.03 2.39
CA SER A 137 8.19 -4.60 3.59
C SER A 137 7.46 -5.83 4.13
N TYR A 138 8.14 -6.56 5.00
CA TYR A 138 7.57 -7.62 5.82
C TYR A 138 7.33 -7.14 7.27
N THR A 139 6.88 -5.90 7.42
CA THR A 139 6.53 -5.35 8.73
C THR A 139 5.31 -6.07 9.30
N VAL A 140 5.44 -6.62 10.51
CA VAL A 140 4.33 -7.19 11.28
C VAL A 140 3.82 -6.11 12.23
N PRO A 141 2.54 -5.68 12.12
CA PRO A 141 2.02 -4.54 12.88
C PRO A 141 1.85 -4.79 14.39
N GLY A 142 2.01 -6.04 14.85
CA GLY A 142 1.88 -6.39 16.27
C GLY A 142 0.45 -6.37 16.83
N VAL A 143 -0.54 -6.18 15.97
CA VAL A 143 -1.98 -6.21 16.28
C VAL A 143 -2.71 -7.14 15.30
N PRO A 144 -3.90 -7.64 15.64
CA PRO A 144 -4.68 -8.49 14.73
C PRO A 144 -4.98 -7.76 13.41
N VAL A 145 -4.86 -8.48 12.30
CA VAL A 145 -5.18 -7.99 10.95
C VAL A 145 -6.34 -8.78 10.38
N GLU A 146 -7.43 -8.11 10.05
CA GLU A 146 -8.57 -8.78 9.41
C GLU A 146 -8.27 -9.07 7.94
N VAL A 147 -7.77 -8.08 7.22
CA VAL A 147 -7.43 -8.19 5.80
C VAL A 147 -6.00 -7.71 5.56
N LEU A 148 -5.20 -8.55 4.91
CA LEU A 148 -3.83 -8.22 4.49
C LEU A 148 -3.78 -8.02 2.98
N ALA A 149 -3.32 -6.86 2.52
CA ALA A 149 -2.84 -6.67 1.16
C ALA A 149 -1.41 -7.24 1.07
N ALA A 150 -1.25 -8.44 0.54
CA ALA A 150 0.01 -9.18 0.58
C ALA A 150 0.83 -8.95 -0.69
N PRO A 151 2.08 -8.40 -0.62
CA PRO A 151 2.94 -8.30 -1.79
C PRO A 151 3.33 -9.69 -2.30
N VAL A 152 3.24 -9.90 -3.63
CA VAL A 152 3.53 -11.19 -4.26
C VAL A 152 4.64 -11.15 -5.29
N GLY A 153 5.11 -9.96 -5.71
CA GLY A 153 6.16 -9.85 -6.71
C GLY A 153 6.95 -8.54 -6.58
N ALA A 154 8.26 -8.64 -6.38
CA ALA A 154 9.16 -7.48 -6.31
C ALA A 154 10.61 -7.94 -6.45
N PRO A 155 11.56 -7.05 -6.82
CA PRO A 155 12.99 -7.39 -6.88
C PRO A 155 13.58 -7.84 -5.54
N TRP A 156 12.99 -7.45 -4.43
CA TRP A 156 13.40 -7.81 -3.06
C TRP A 156 12.67 -9.05 -2.53
N LEU A 157 11.59 -9.49 -3.20
CA LEU A 157 10.69 -10.51 -2.68
C LEU A 157 11.22 -11.93 -2.93
N LYS A 158 11.33 -12.70 -1.84
CA LYS A 158 11.53 -14.14 -1.88
C LYS A 158 10.26 -14.84 -1.38
N VAL A 159 9.75 -15.77 -2.17
CA VAL A 159 8.46 -16.44 -1.89
C VAL A 159 8.42 -17.09 -0.50
N SER A 160 9.52 -17.72 -0.06
CA SER A 160 9.56 -18.32 1.28
C SER A 160 9.41 -17.28 2.40
N GLU A 161 10.01 -16.10 2.24
CA GLU A 161 9.91 -15.02 3.22
C GLU A 161 8.50 -14.41 3.23
N MET A 162 7.88 -14.27 2.06
CA MET A 162 6.46 -13.87 1.95
C MET A 162 5.55 -14.86 2.68
N MET A 163 5.76 -16.17 2.52
CA MET A 163 4.98 -17.19 3.22
C MET A 163 5.16 -17.10 4.74
N ASP A 164 6.40 -16.96 5.21
CA ASP A 164 6.71 -16.79 6.64
C ASP A 164 6.07 -15.53 7.22
N TYR A 165 6.12 -14.43 6.47
CA TYR A 165 5.50 -13.16 6.83
C TYR A 165 3.98 -13.28 6.99
N VAL A 166 3.32 -13.87 6.00
CA VAL A 166 1.86 -14.06 6.01
C VAL A 166 1.45 -14.97 7.16
N ALA A 167 2.19 -16.04 7.41
CA ALA A 167 1.96 -16.93 8.55
C ALA A 167 2.14 -16.22 9.91
N ALA A 168 3.11 -15.29 10.00
CA ALA A 168 3.33 -14.50 11.23
C ALA A 168 2.19 -13.50 11.50
N ILE A 169 1.60 -12.90 10.46
CA ILE A 169 0.41 -12.02 10.60
C ILE A 169 -0.84 -12.84 10.89
N ALA A 170 -0.99 -14.02 10.27
CA ALA A 170 -2.17 -14.88 10.35
C ALA A 170 -3.49 -14.13 10.09
N PRO A 171 -3.65 -13.44 8.95
CA PRO A 171 -4.83 -12.61 8.68
C PRO A 171 -6.07 -13.48 8.44
N ALA A 172 -7.26 -12.95 8.78
CA ALA A 172 -8.51 -13.65 8.46
C ALA A 172 -8.76 -13.75 6.94
N ARG A 173 -8.30 -12.75 6.19
CA ARG A 173 -8.31 -12.72 4.73
C ARG A 173 -7.04 -12.07 4.20
N ALA A 174 -6.60 -12.48 3.01
CA ALA A 174 -5.56 -11.75 2.28
C ALA A 174 -5.92 -11.65 0.80
N TYR A 175 -5.36 -10.65 0.12
CA TYR A 175 -5.41 -10.56 -1.34
C TYR A 175 -4.05 -10.12 -1.88
N PRO A 176 -3.64 -10.61 -3.09
CA PRO A 176 -2.34 -10.31 -3.66
C PRO A 176 -2.30 -8.89 -4.20
N VAL A 177 -1.17 -8.21 -3.97
CA VAL A 177 -0.80 -6.91 -4.53
C VAL A 177 0.63 -6.96 -5.06
N HIS A 178 1.09 -5.89 -5.73
CA HIS A 178 2.46 -5.74 -6.22
C HIS A 178 2.82 -6.78 -7.31
N GLU A 179 1.87 -7.11 -8.17
CA GLU A 179 1.99 -8.18 -9.16
C GLU A 179 2.56 -7.75 -10.53
N ALA A 180 2.63 -6.45 -10.84
CA ALA A 180 2.91 -5.99 -12.21
C ALA A 180 4.29 -6.41 -12.75
N THR A 181 5.22 -6.78 -11.89
CA THR A 181 6.54 -7.30 -12.28
C THR A 181 6.53 -8.80 -12.63
N LEU A 182 5.43 -9.49 -12.42
CA LEU A 182 5.30 -10.92 -12.67
C LEU A 182 4.63 -11.19 -14.03
N SER A 183 5.06 -12.26 -14.70
CA SER A 183 4.26 -12.87 -15.76
C SER A 183 2.99 -13.53 -15.16
N GLU A 184 1.99 -13.82 -15.98
CA GLU A 184 0.80 -14.58 -15.56
C GLU A 184 1.16 -15.91 -14.88
N ILE A 185 2.18 -16.62 -15.40
CA ILE A 185 2.67 -17.86 -14.80
C ILE A 185 3.27 -17.59 -13.43
N GLY A 186 4.14 -16.57 -13.31
CA GLY A 186 4.75 -16.17 -12.04
C GLY A 186 3.70 -15.74 -11.02
N TYR A 187 2.74 -14.94 -11.44
CA TYR A 187 1.61 -14.52 -10.59
C TYR A 187 0.81 -15.71 -10.06
N GLY A 188 0.46 -16.66 -10.94
CA GLY A 188 -0.23 -17.88 -10.53
C GLY A 188 0.55 -18.72 -9.52
N MET A 189 1.87 -18.86 -9.73
CA MET A 189 2.77 -19.58 -8.81
C MET A 189 2.84 -18.90 -7.43
N HIS A 190 3.08 -17.57 -7.40
CA HIS A 190 3.23 -16.85 -6.14
C HIS A 190 1.89 -16.76 -5.39
N THR A 191 0.79 -16.52 -6.09
CA THR A 191 -0.56 -16.52 -5.51
C THR A 191 -0.94 -17.90 -4.94
N GLY A 192 -0.51 -18.99 -5.59
CA GLY A 192 -0.65 -20.35 -5.05
C GLY A 192 0.06 -20.52 -3.71
N ARG A 193 1.30 -20.01 -3.58
CA ARG A 193 2.06 -20.03 -2.31
C ARG A 193 1.47 -19.11 -1.25
N LEU A 194 0.97 -17.95 -1.65
CA LEU A 194 0.22 -17.07 -0.76
C LEU A 194 -1.01 -17.78 -0.18
N ARG A 195 -1.76 -18.50 -1.01
CA ARG A 195 -2.92 -19.31 -0.58
C ARG A 195 -2.52 -20.31 0.49
N GLU A 196 -1.48 -21.10 0.26
CA GLU A 196 -0.98 -22.09 1.22
C GLU A 196 -0.58 -21.45 2.57
N ALA A 197 -0.04 -20.23 2.55
CA ALA A 197 0.34 -19.50 3.76
C ALA A 197 -0.85 -18.92 4.54
N VAL A 198 -1.92 -18.51 3.84
CA VAL A 198 -3.13 -17.91 4.45
C VAL A 198 -4.08 -18.97 5.01
N GLU A 199 -4.32 -20.06 4.28
CA GLU A 199 -5.36 -21.05 4.59
C GLU A 199 -5.33 -21.65 6.01
N PRO A 200 -4.20 -21.82 6.70
CA PRO A 200 -4.20 -22.27 8.10
C PRO A 200 -4.95 -21.35 9.07
N ALA A 201 -5.05 -20.04 8.78
CA ALA A 201 -5.68 -19.04 9.66
C ALA A 201 -6.87 -18.32 9.01
N GLY A 202 -6.96 -18.30 7.68
CA GLY A 202 -7.92 -17.47 6.96
C GLY A 202 -8.21 -17.95 5.55
N SER A 203 -8.49 -17.00 4.64
CA SER A 203 -8.79 -17.29 3.24
C SER A 203 -8.14 -16.28 2.29
N LEU A 204 -7.75 -16.76 1.12
CA LEU A 204 -7.25 -15.90 0.03
C LEU A 204 -8.40 -15.46 -0.87
N VAL A 205 -8.49 -14.15 -1.10
CA VAL A 205 -9.37 -13.54 -2.10
C VAL A 205 -8.50 -13.02 -3.24
N VAL A 206 -8.73 -13.44 -4.48
CA VAL A 206 -8.01 -12.93 -5.64
C VAL A 206 -8.89 -11.88 -6.30
N LEU A 207 -8.39 -10.65 -6.36
CA LEU A 207 -9.08 -9.51 -6.97
C LEU A 207 -8.37 -9.12 -8.27
N ALA A 208 -9.13 -9.01 -9.35
CA ALA A 208 -8.64 -8.34 -10.55
C ALA A 208 -8.64 -6.81 -10.35
N PRO A 209 -7.83 -6.05 -11.13
CA PRO A 209 -7.89 -4.59 -11.10
C PRO A 209 -9.31 -4.05 -11.31
N GLY A 210 -9.78 -3.21 -10.39
CA GLY A 210 -11.13 -2.66 -10.35
C GLY A 210 -12.15 -3.48 -9.55
N GLU A 211 -11.80 -4.68 -9.10
CA GLU A 211 -12.66 -5.46 -8.20
C GLU A 211 -12.51 -5.02 -6.75
N SER A 212 -13.58 -5.21 -5.98
CA SER A 212 -13.69 -4.75 -4.59
C SER A 212 -13.92 -5.90 -3.62
N LEU A 213 -13.45 -5.70 -2.40
CA LEU A 213 -13.68 -6.57 -1.25
C LEU A 213 -14.35 -5.75 -0.13
N THR A 214 -15.51 -6.20 0.33
CA THR A 214 -16.13 -5.64 1.54
C THR A 214 -15.42 -6.19 2.78
N ILE A 215 -15.03 -5.28 3.66
CA ILE A 215 -14.30 -5.54 4.90
C ILE A 215 -15.19 -5.20 6.08
#